data_ff80a2d0dedef8969e0383119d48c35d
#
_entry.id   ff80a2d0dedef8969e0383119d48c35d
#
_cell.length_a   1.000
_cell.length_b   1.000
_cell.length_c   1.000
_cell.angle_alpha   90.00
_cell.angle_beta   90.00
_cell.angle_gamma   90.00
#
_symmetry.space_group_name_H-M   'P 1'
#
loop_
_entity.id
_entity.type
_entity.pdbx_description
1 polymer ?
#
loop_
_entity_poly.entity_id
_entity_poly.type
_entity_poly.pdbx_seq_one_letter_code
_entity_poly.pdbx_strand_id
1 'polypeptide(L)'
;MHVCRVNEAGTAGQRWYELRKYPGGEWYVYQQGTYSPTADHRFIGSISINEDGTIALGYNITSSTVYPGMRMTGRAVCDPINLMTAPEAISKNGTASNKTLDYGDYNSLVTDPVDGSCCFSGQHNMSNKWSS
;
A
#
# COMPACT_ATOMS: atom_id res chain seq x y z
N MET A 1 -10.13 3.10 -0.66
CA MET A 1 -10.09 2.52 0.70
C MET A 1 -9.26 1.25 0.67
N HIS A 2 -8.38 1.06 1.59
CA HIS A 2 -7.63 -0.18 1.76
C HIS A 2 -7.80 -0.70 3.19
N VAL A 3 -7.62 -1.99 3.37
CA VAL A 3 -7.71 -2.68 4.68
C VAL A 3 -6.62 -3.74 4.72
N CYS A 4 -6.03 -3.96 5.88
CA CYS A 4 -5.18 -5.12 6.09
C CYS A 4 -6.06 -6.37 6.23
N ARG A 5 -5.76 -7.41 5.45
CA ARG A 5 -6.44 -8.69 5.54
C ARG A 5 -5.42 -9.79 5.84
N VAL A 6 -5.80 -10.71 6.70
CA VAL A 6 -4.99 -11.89 7.03
C VAL A 6 -5.58 -13.09 6.29
N ASN A 7 -4.75 -13.84 5.57
CA ASN A 7 -5.16 -15.10 4.93
C ASN A 7 -5.22 -16.26 5.93
N GLU A 8 -5.61 -17.43 5.47
CA GLU A 8 -5.69 -18.66 6.32
C GLU A 8 -4.35 -19.05 6.95
N ALA A 9 -3.23 -18.72 6.28
CA ALA A 9 -1.88 -18.94 6.82
C ALA A 9 -1.41 -17.85 7.78
N GLY A 10 -2.25 -16.86 8.09
CA GLY A 10 -1.92 -15.75 8.99
C GLY A 10 -1.11 -14.62 8.34
N THR A 11 -0.92 -14.62 7.00
CA THR A 11 -0.18 -13.57 6.29
C THR A 11 -1.06 -12.35 6.06
N ALA A 12 -0.60 -11.18 6.52
CA ALA A 12 -1.26 -9.92 6.27
C ALA A 12 -1.02 -9.43 4.83
N GLY A 13 -2.08 -9.03 4.15
CA GLY A 13 -2.05 -8.47 2.79
C GLY A 13 -2.87 -7.19 2.69
N GLN A 14 -2.67 -6.44 1.61
CA GLN A 14 -3.38 -5.20 1.35
C GLN A 14 -4.68 -5.48 0.58
N ARG A 15 -5.79 -5.29 1.23
CA ARG A 15 -7.12 -5.33 0.60
C ARG A 15 -7.49 -3.93 0.15
N TRP A 16 -7.81 -3.75 -1.13
CA TRP A 16 -8.12 -2.46 -1.72
C TRP A 16 -9.42 -2.48 -2.52
N TYR A 17 -10.02 -1.30 -2.70
CA TYR A 17 -11.28 -1.08 -3.39
C TYR A 17 -11.20 0.21 -4.19
N GLU A 18 -11.72 0.20 -5.43
CA GLU A 18 -12.08 1.38 -6.19
C GLU A 18 -13.60 1.54 -6.18
N LEU A 19 -14.05 2.66 -5.66
CA LEU A 19 -15.45 2.99 -5.60
C LEU A 19 -15.78 4.03 -6.67
N ARG A 20 -16.87 3.80 -7.40
CA ARG A 20 -17.42 4.76 -8.37
C ARG A 20 -18.87 5.07 -8.03
N LYS A 21 -19.33 6.22 -8.51
CA LYS A 21 -20.70 6.66 -8.32
C LYS A 21 -21.35 6.93 -9.70
N TYR A 22 -22.54 6.40 -9.91
CA TYR A 22 -23.33 6.80 -11.07
C TYR A 22 -23.76 8.27 -10.95
N PRO A 23 -23.84 9.04 -12.04
CA PRO A 23 -24.38 10.39 -12.01
C PRO A 23 -25.78 10.41 -11.37
N GLY A 24 -25.94 11.12 -10.23
CA GLY A 24 -27.18 11.18 -9.48
C GLY A 24 -27.61 9.88 -8.77
N GLY A 25 -26.75 8.86 -8.77
CA GLY A 25 -27.05 7.52 -8.25
C GLY A 25 -26.20 7.07 -7.06
N GLU A 26 -26.17 5.77 -6.87
CA GLU A 26 -25.50 5.10 -5.75
C GLU A 26 -24.01 4.87 -6.01
N TRP A 27 -23.25 4.69 -4.91
CA TRP A 27 -21.88 4.21 -4.94
C TRP A 27 -21.83 2.71 -5.19
N TYR A 28 -20.88 2.26 -5.99
CA TYR A 28 -20.63 0.84 -6.24
C TYR A 28 -19.14 0.52 -6.27
N VAL A 29 -18.80 -0.72 -5.99
CA VAL A 29 -17.43 -1.22 -6.12
C VAL A 29 -17.17 -1.51 -7.59
N TYR A 30 -16.33 -0.69 -8.23
CA TYR A 30 -15.92 -0.90 -9.61
C TYR A 30 -14.93 -2.04 -9.74
N GLN A 31 -13.93 -2.06 -8.86
CA GLN A 31 -12.94 -3.14 -8.76
C GLN A 31 -12.39 -3.24 -7.34
N GLN A 32 -11.82 -4.39 -7.05
CA GLN A 32 -11.25 -4.70 -5.74
C GLN A 32 -10.24 -5.83 -5.85
N GLY A 33 -9.33 -5.92 -4.90
CA GLY A 33 -8.35 -6.99 -4.88
C GLY A 33 -7.64 -7.11 -3.55
N THR A 34 -6.90 -8.19 -3.40
CA THR A 34 -5.97 -8.38 -2.28
C THR A 34 -4.57 -8.55 -2.85
N TYR A 35 -3.65 -7.70 -2.43
CA TYR A 35 -2.25 -7.80 -2.82
C TYR A 35 -1.44 -8.48 -1.72
N SER A 36 -1.00 -9.70 -1.99
CA SER A 36 -0.21 -10.54 -1.09
C SER A 36 0.61 -11.56 -1.91
N PRO A 37 1.59 -11.08 -2.70
CA PRO A 37 2.30 -11.91 -3.68
C PRO A 37 3.28 -12.91 -3.05
N THR A 38 3.68 -12.71 -1.80
CA THR A 38 4.60 -13.59 -1.05
C THR A 38 4.06 -13.84 0.36
N ALA A 39 4.74 -14.67 1.13
CA ALA A 39 4.42 -14.92 2.54
C ALA A 39 4.84 -13.78 3.48
N ASP A 40 5.43 -12.70 2.97
CA ASP A 40 5.76 -11.53 3.79
C ASP A 40 4.48 -10.74 4.12
N HIS A 41 4.42 -10.22 5.34
CA HIS A 41 3.30 -9.40 5.80
C HIS A 41 3.37 -8.01 5.19
N ARG A 42 2.24 -7.55 4.64
CA ARG A 42 2.04 -6.19 4.11
C ARG A 42 0.92 -5.53 4.88
N PHE A 43 1.22 -4.38 5.49
CA PHE A 43 0.32 -3.74 6.45
C PHE A 43 0.42 -2.21 6.39
N ILE A 44 -0.54 -1.54 6.99
CA ILE A 44 -0.66 -0.07 7.09
C ILE A 44 -0.30 0.60 5.76
N GLY A 45 -1.19 0.41 4.77
CA GLY A 45 -1.00 0.97 3.46
C GLY A 45 -1.72 2.29 3.26
N SER A 46 -1.42 2.93 2.15
CA SER A 46 -2.14 4.06 1.60
C SER A 46 -2.28 3.90 0.09
N ILE A 47 -3.40 4.34 -0.45
CA ILE A 47 -3.74 4.17 -1.86
C ILE A 47 -4.14 5.52 -2.47
N SER A 48 -3.74 5.76 -3.70
CA SER A 48 -4.14 6.93 -4.48
C SER A 48 -4.45 6.54 -5.91
N ILE A 49 -5.32 7.30 -6.55
CA ILE A 49 -5.68 7.19 -7.96
C ILE A 49 -5.50 8.55 -8.61
N ASN A 50 -4.83 8.59 -9.78
CA ASN A 50 -4.69 9.82 -10.54
C ASN A 50 -5.84 10.02 -11.54
N GLU A 51 -5.81 11.15 -12.26
CA GLU A 51 -6.85 11.51 -13.25
C GLU A 51 -6.96 10.50 -14.39
N ASP A 52 -5.87 9.85 -14.76
CA ASP A 52 -5.86 8.82 -15.82
C ASP A 52 -6.41 7.47 -15.34
N GLY A 53 -6.72 7.33 -14.05
CA GLY A 53 -7.20 6.08 -13.47
C GLY A 53 -6.07 5.11 -13.08
N THR A 54 -4.81 5.54 -13.12
CA THR A 54 -3.70 4.77 -12.58
C THR A 54 -3.76 4.77 -11.05
N ILE A 55 -3.65 3.59 -10.45
CA ILE A 55 -3.70 3.41 -9.01
C ILE A 55 -2.31 3.06 -8.49
N ALA A 56 -1.88 3.72 -7.43
CA ALA A 56 -0.69 3.37 -6.66
C ALA A 56 -1.06 2.98 -5.23
N LEU A 57 -0.36 1.99 -4.70
CA LEU A 57 -0.56 1.43 -3.36
C LEU A 57 0.80 1.34 -2.67
N GLY A 58 1.00 2.10 -1.61
CA GLY A 58 2.18 2.06 -0.76
C GLY A 58 1.87 1.39 0.58
N TYR A 59 2.82 0.68 1.17
CA TYR A 59 2.62 -0.08 2.39
C TYR A 59 3.94 -0.43 3.07
N ASN A 60 3.85 -0.87 4.33
CA ASN A 60 4.95 -1.48 5.04
C ASN A 60 5.02 -2.98 4.77
N ILE A 61 6.24 -3.54 4.81
CA ILE A 61 6.51 -4.96 4.69
C ILE A 61 7.39 -5.43 5.84
N THR A 62 7.15 -6.65 6.31
CA THR A 62 8.03 -7.35 7.25
C THR A 62 7.79 -8.86 7.21
N SER A 63 8.81 -9.63 7.61
CA SER A 63 8.68 -11.06 7.87
C SER A 63 9.82 -11.54 8.78
N SER A 64 9.93 -12.84 8.99
CA SER A 64 11.07 -13.43 9.73
C SER A 64 12.41 -13.23 9.01
N THR A 65 12.39 -12.96 7.70
CA THR A 65 13.59 -12.79 6.85
C THR A 65 13.71 -11.40 6.24
N VAL A 66 12.68 -10.55 6.40
CA VAL A 66 12.63 -9.19 5.84
C VAL A 66 12.44 -8.20 6.98
N TYR A 67 13.42 -7.34 7.20
CA TYR A 67 13.29 -6.25 8.15
C TYR A 67 12.17 -5.29 7.75
N PRO A 68 11.52 -4.62 8.73
CA PRO A 68 10.48 -3.65 8.45
C PRO A 68 10.95 -2.60 7.43
N GLY A 69 10.23 -2.48 6.33
CA GLY A 69 10.58 -1.59 5.23
C GLY A 69 9.33 -1.08 4.53
N MET A 70 9.52 -0.32 3.47
CA MET A 70 8.44 0.27 2.68
C MET A 70 8.51 -0.24 1.24
N ARG A 71 7.35 -0.55 0.69
CA ARG A 71 7.16 -1.03 -0.68
C ARG A 71 5.99 -0.29 -1.33
N MET A 72 5.96 -0.37 -2.63
CA MET A 72 4.82 0.09 -3.41
C MET A 72 4.58 -0.80 -4.61
N THR A 73 3.34 -0.80 -5.05
CA THR A 73 2.87 -1.43 -6.29
C THR A 73 1.80 -0.55 -6.92
N GLY A 74 1.26 -0.95 -8.04
CA GLY A 74 0.21 -0.20 -8.70
C GLY A 74 -0.37 -0.93 -9.89
N ARG A 75 -1.23 -0.24 -10.61
CA ARG A 75 -1.85 -0.71 -11.84
C ARG A 75 -2.17 0.45 -12.77
N ALA A 76 -2.04 0.24 -14.06
CA ALA A 76 -2.55 1.17 -15.07
C ALA A 76 -4.06 0.95 -15.32
N VAL A 77 -4.72 1.96 -15.90
CA VAL A 77 -6.16 1.91 -16.17
C VAL A 77 -6.56 0.76 -17.10
N CYS A 78 -5.71 0.43 -18.06
CA CYS A 78 -5.96 -0.64 -19.04
C CYS A 78 -5.49 -2.04 -18.60
N ASP A 79 -4.94 -2.17 -17.40
CA ASP A 79 -4.60 -3.49 -16.85
C ASP A 79 -5.86 -4.30 -16.51
N PRO A 80 -5.77 -5.64 -16.46
CA PRO A 80 -6.88 -6.47 -15.99
C PRO A 80 -7.41 -5.98 -14.64
N ILE A 81 -8.74 -5.83 -14.53
CA ILE A 81 -9.38 -5.36 -13.29
C ILE A 81 -9.10 -6.33 -12.13
N ASN A 82 -9.18 -5.80 -10.90
CA ASN A 82 -9.00 -6.53 -9.65
C ASN A 82 -7.56 -6.97 -9.35
N LEU A 83 -6.56 -6.53 -10.11
CA LEU A 83 -5.16 -6.88 -9.92
C LEU A 83 -4.28 -5.62 -9.80
N MET A 84 -3.30 -5.69 -8.91
CA MET A 84 -2.13 -4.80 -8.92
C MET A 84 -1.07 -5.49 -9.77
N THR A 85 -0.82 -4.94 -10.95
CA THR A 85 -0.02 -5.58 -12.02
C THR A 85 1.43 -5.14 -12.04
N ALA A 86 1.72 -3.94 -11.52
CA ALA A 86 3.08 -3.44 -11.44
C ALA A 86 3.93 -4.29 -10.49
N PRO A 87 5.17 -4.60 -10.84
CA PRO A 87 6.10 -5.26 -9.94
C PRO A 87 6.24 -4.49 -8.63
N GLU A 88 6.39 -5.21 -7.52
CA GLU A 88 6.64 -4.58 -6.22
C GLU A 88 7.95 -3.81 -6.24
N ALA A 89 7.89 -2.50 -6.02
CA ALA A 89 9.04 -1.63 -5.96
C ALA A 89 9.49 -1.38 -4.51
N ILE A 90 10.79 -1.34 -4.31
CA ILE A 90 11.39 -1.02 -3.02
C ILE A 90 11.44 0.49 -2.86
N SER A 91 10.67 1.03 -1.93
CA SER A 91 10.79 2.43 -1.52
C SER A 91 11.89 2.60 -0.48
N LYS A 92 11.89 1.75 0.55
CA LYS A 92 12.92 1.72 1.58
C LYS A 92 13.10 0.32 2.15
N ASN A 93 14.34 -0.16 2.23
CA ASN A 93 14.67 -1.38 2.96
C ASN A 93 14.91 -1.07 4.44
N GLY A 94 14.40 -1.96 5.29
CA GLY A 94 14.79 -1.97 6.70
C GLY A 94 16.22 -2.50 6.89
N THR A 95 16.87 -2.05 7.95
CA THR A 95 18.24 -2.46 8.32
C THR A 95 18.31 -3.11 9.68
N ALA A 96 17.22 -3.11 10.44
CA ALA A 96 17.15 -3.69 11.78
C ALA A 96 15.72 -4.14 12.13
N SER A 97 15.60 -5.04 13.09
CA SER A 97 14.32 -5.42 13.66
C SER A 97 13.72 -4.26 14.46
N ASN A 98 12.42 -4.09 14.37
CA ASN A 98 11.69 -3.21 15.26
C ASN A 98 11.35 -3.97 16.55
N LYS A 99 11.69 -3.39 17.70
CA LYS A 99 11.39 -3.94 19.03
C LYS A 99 10.13 -3.33 19.66
N THR A 100 9.53 -2.35 19.00
CA THR A 100 8.28 -1.73 19.43
C THR A 100 7.11 -2.30 18.64
N LEU A 101 5.91 -2.22 19.22
CA LEU A 101 4.68 -2.62 18.53
C LEU A 101 4.18 -1.55 17.55
N ASP A 102 4.72 -0.33 17.65
CA ASP A 102 4.30 0.82 16.85
C ASP A 102 5.25 1.01 15.67
N TYR A 103 4.75 0.77 14.46
CA TYR A 103 5.52 0.96 13.24
C TYR A 103 4.60 1.30 12.06
N GLY A 104 4.88 2.45 11.41
CA GLY A 104 4.27 2.80 10.14
C GLY A 104 2.86 3.38 10.22
N ASP A 105 2.42 3.88 11.38
CA ASP A 105 1.05 4.37 11.59
C ASP A 105 0.68 5.61 10.74
N TYR A 106 1.67 6.31 10.19
CA TYR A 106 1.50 7.57 9.45
C TYR A 106 1.99 7.47 8.01
N ASN A 107 1.52 6.46 7.28
CA ASN A 107 1.78 6.36 5.84
C ASN A 107 0.75 7.17 5.06
N SER A 108 1.22 7.89 4.04
CA SER A 108 0.37 8.64 3.12
C SER A 108 0.85 8.50 1.69
N LEU A 109 -0.06 8.21 0.79
CA LEU A 109 0.14 8.25 -0.65
C LEU A 109 -0.84 9.27 -1.23
N VAL A 110 -0.32 10.27 -1.89
CA VAL A 110 -1.09 11.35 -2.49
C VAL A 110 -0.68 11.55 -3.94
N THR A 111 -1.62 12.01 -4.75
CA THR A 111 -1.35 12.42 -6.12
C THR A 111 -0.97 13.89 -6.13
N ASP A 112 0.14 14.23 -6.81
CA ASP A 112 0.53 15.61 -7.04
C ASP A 112 -0.50 16.28 -7.98
N PRO A 113 -1.14 17.38 -7.56
CA PRO A 113 -2.15 18.04 -8.39
C PRO A 113 -1.55 18.76 -9.61
N VAL A 114 -0.22 18.92 -9.67
CA VAL A 114 0.45 19.63 -10.77
C VAL A 114 0.75 18.70 -11.95
N ASP A 115 1.27 17.51 -11.70
CA ASP A 115 1.71 16.60 -12.75
C ASP A 115 1.06 15.20 -12.68
N GLY A 116 0.20 14.96 -11.70
CA GLY A 116 -0.46 13.67 -11.52
C GLY A 116 0.43 12.54 -11.00
N SER A 117 1.69 12.83 -10.65
CA SER A 117 2.58 11.81 -10.06
C SER A 117 2.13 11.41 -8.65
N CYS A 118 2.48 10.19 -8.24
CA CYS A 118 2.17 9.71 -6.90
C CYS A 118 3.36 9.87 -5.97
N CYS A 119 3.16 10.63 -4.89
CA CYS A 119 4.14 10.79 -3.83
C CYS A 119 3.80 9.91 -2.63
N PHE A 120 4.72 9.05 -2.23
CA PHE A 120 4.57 8.20 -1.05
C PHE A 120 5.44 8.72 0.10
N SER A 121 4.78 9.10 1.19
CA SER A 121 5.42 9.43 2.46
C SER A 121 5.08 8.38 3.49
N GLY A 122 6.07 7.89 4.20
CA GLY A 122 5.86 6.89 5.23
C GLY A 122 6.88 7.04 6.36
N GLN A 123 6.47 6.60 7.53
CA GLN A 123 7.33 6.57 8.69
C GLN A 123 8.22 5.32 8.67
N HIS A 124 9.50 5.54 8.61
CA HIS A 124 10.50 4.47 8.69
C HIS A 124 11.43 4.72 9.87
N ASN A 125 11.26 3.96 10.94
CA ASN A 125 12.10 4.05 12.11
C ASN A 125 13.27 3.06 12.00
N MET A 126 14.50 3.59 11.92
CA MET A 126 15.73 2.82 11.75
C MET A 126 16.47 2.59 13.06
N SER A 127 16.05 3.18 14.16
CA SER A 127 16.75 3.08 15.44
C SER A 127 15.80 3.06 16.62
N ASN A 128 16.19 2.39 17.70
CA ASN A 128 15.50 2.40 18.99
C ASN A 128 15.60 3.78 19.72
N LYS A 129 15.97 4.84 19.02
CA LYS A 129 16.06 6.20 19.56
C LYS A 129 15.17 7.11 18.74
N TRP A 130 14.18 7.68 19.40
CA TRP A 130 13.53 8.89 18.92
C TRP A 130 14.60 9.99 18.87
N SER A 131 15.01 10.39 17.70
CA SER A 131 15.72 11.67 17.57
C SER A 131 14.66 12.74 17.48
N SER A 132 14.52 13.50 18.54
CA SER A 132 13.80 14.79 18.59
C SER A 132 14.41 15.79 17.62
#